data_b425e6300aa8e73f799362ca4bf60d1b
#
_entry.id   b425e6300aa8e73f799362ca4bf60d1b
#
_cell.length_a   1.000
_cell.length_b   1.000
_cell.length_c   1.000
_cell.angle_alpha   90.00
_cell.angle_beta   90.00
_cell.angle_gamma   90.00
#
_symmetry.space_group_name_H-M   'P 1'
#
loop_
_entity.id
_entity.type
_entity.pdbx_description
1 polymer ?
#
loop_
_entity_poly.entity_id
_entity_poly.type
_entity_poly.pdbx_seq_one_letter_code
_entity_poly.pdbx_strand_id
1 'polypeptide(L)'
;WPGAIEAGSRAADIVHVSDLFTTFARLAQAEEHIPHDRVIDGIDQTALLLNGQHHGRRDYVYVYQNELLAAIVKQEWKMHMPMPGMPAAAAGVYNILRDPREEHPLIGHSLWSGASFQDMAKRHGMMIKKYPHNSLGKDKPYSGIENLRPESVETVETFMSWHPKN
;
A
#
# COMPACT_ATOMS: atom_id res chain seq x y z
N TRP A 1 14.45 -11.13 12.88
CA TRP A 1 15.81 -11.31 12.36
C TRP A 1 16.80 -11.37 13.54
N PRO A 2 17.03 -12.55 14.09
CA PRO A 2 17.94 -12.70 15.24
C PRO A 2 19.33 -12.10 14.96
N GLY A 3 19.82 -11.31 15.91
CA GLY A 3 21.12 -10.63 15.80
C GLY A 3 21.12 -9.31 15.01
N ALA A 4 20.04 -8.98 14.30
CA ALA A 4 19.93 -7.71 13.56
C ALA A 4 18.77 -6.84 14.07
N ILE A 5 17.65 -7.45 14.45
CA ILE A 5 16.48 -6.74 15.00
C ILE A 5 16.26 -7.21 16.43
N GLU A 6 16.10 -6.26 17.36
CA GLU A 6 15.85 -6.54 18.76
C GLU A 6 14.50 -7.28 18.93
N ALA A 7 14.52 -8.38 19.67
CA ALA A 7 13.32 -9.17 19.93
C ALA A 7 12.31 -8.36 20.74
N GLY A 8 11.03 -8.36 20.30
CA GLY A 8 9.96 -7.64 20.96
C GLY A 8 9.95 -6.13 20.72
N SER A 9 10.85 -5.60 19.87
CA SER A 9 10.84 -4.19 19.45
C SER A 9 9.52 -3.84 18.76
N ARG A 10 9.09 -2.60 18.93
CA ARG A 10 7.86 -2.05 18.32
C ARG A 10 8.17 -0.71 17.67
N ALA A 11 7.51 -0.43 16.56
CA ALA A 11 7.55 0.85 15.88
C ALA A 11 6.13 1.25 15.46
N ALA A 12 5.81 2.54 15.56
CA ALA A 12 4.52 3.11 15.16
C ALA A 12 4.58 3.86 13.82
N ASP A 13 5.70 3.75 13.13
CA ASP A 13 5.90 4.36 11.81
C ASP A 13 4.98 3.71 10.77
N ILE A 14 4.58 4.48 9.77
CA ILE A 14 3.75 3.99 8.68
C ILE A 14 4.58 3.04 7.80
N VAL A 15 4.05 1.85 7.58
CA VAL A 15 4.59 0.86 6.64
C VAL A 15 3.47 0.38 5.73
N HIS A 16 3.74 0.24 4.46
CA HIS A 16 2.82 -0.34 3.48
C HIS A 16 3.39 -1.68 2.96
N VAL A 17 2.51 -2.61 2.59
CA VAL A 17 2.95 -3.93 2.09
C VAL A 17 3.88 -3.82 0.88
N SER A 18 3.69 -2.83 0.02
CA SER A 18 4.58 -2.58 -1.13
C SER A 18 6.03 -2.25 -0.73
N ASP A 19 6.25 -1.77 0.51
CA ASP A 19 7.58 -1.44 1.01
C ASP A 19 8.46 -2.67 1.20
N LEU A 20 7.85 -3.84 1.41
CA LEU A 20 8.58 -5.09 1.61
C LEU A 20 9.45 -5.43 0.40
N PHE A 21 8.95 -5.19 -0.82
CA PHE A 21 9.71 -5.47 -2.04
C PHE A 21 11.01 -4.65 -2.10
N THR A 22 10.92 -3.34 -1.95
CA THR A 22 12.09 -2.44 -2.01
C THR A 22 13.03 -2.65 -0.82
N THR A 23 12.46 -2.90 0.37
CA THR A 23 13.23 -3.19 1.58
C THR A 23 14.01 -4.48 1.46
N PHE A 24 13.38 -5.56 0.96
CA PHE A 24 14.09 -6.82 0.77
C PHE A 24 15.12 -6.77 -0.35
N ALA A 25 14.84 -6.04 -1.43
CA ALA A 25 15.84 -5.78 -2.47
C ALA A 25 17.07 -5.08 -1.87
N ARG A 26 16.87 -4.07 -1.01
CA ARG A 26 17.95 -3.38 -0.30
C ARG A 26 18.73 -4.31 0.61
N LEU A 27 18.05 -5.09 1.45
CA LEU A 27 18.70 -6.02 2.38
C LEU A 27 19.49 -7.13 1.66
N ALA A 28 19.02 -7.53 0.47
CA ALA A 28 19.68 -8.50 -0.39
C ALA A 28 20.79 -7.89 -1.28
N GLN A 29 21.03 -6.58 -1.22
CA GLN A 29 21.95 -5.85 -2.11
C GLN A 29 21.60 -6.05 -3.59
N ALA A 30 20.31 -6.06 -3.91
CA ALA A 30 19.74 -6.35 -5.22
C ALA A 30 18.91 -5.18 -5.78
N GLU A 31 19.18 -3.93 -5.35
CA GLU A 31 18.44 -2.74 -5.76
C GLU A 31 18.53 -2.50 -7.26
N GLU A 32 19.63 -2.90 -7.89
CA GLU A 32 19.82 -2.81 -9.33
C GLU A 32 18.83 -3.65 -10.15
N HIS A 33 18.21 -4.66 -9.52
CA HIS A 33 17.18 -5.51 -10.14
C HIS A 33 15.76 -4.96 -9.96
N ILE A 34 15.59 -3.85 -9.25
CA ILE A 34 14.28 -3.18 -9.14
C ILE A 34 13.91 -2.61 -10.52
N PRO A 35 12.73 -2.96 -11.09
CA PRO A 35 12.32 -2.45 -12.38
C PRO A 35 12.24 -0.93 -12.43
N HIS A 36 12.74 -0.32 -13.51
CA HIS A 36 12.63 1.12 -13.77
C HIS A 36 11.65 1.45 -14.91
N ASP A 37 11.07 0.43 -15.54
CA ASP A 37 10.12 0.55 -16.65
C ASP A 37 8.67 0.78 -16.17
N ARG A 38 8.45 0.73 -14.87
CA ARG A 38 7.14 0.86 -14.21
C ARG A 38 7.26 1.59 -12.89
N VAL A 39 6.10 2.06 -12.36
CA VAL A 39 6.06 2.67 -11.02
C VAL A 39 6.20 1.59 -9.96
N ILE A 40 7.12 1.80 -9.03
CA ILE A 40 7.28 1.00 -7.82
C ILE A 40 6.90 1.89 -6.64
N ASP A 41 5.77 1.62 -6.01
CA ASP A 41 5.23 2.42 -4.91
C ASP A 41 5.93 2.15 -3.58
N GLY A 42 6.71 1.08 -3.51
CA GLY A 42 7.44 0.68 -2.31
C GLY A 42 8.56 1.66 -1.95
N ILE A 43 8.67 1.98 -0.68
CA ILE A 43 9.75 2.78 -0.09
C ILE A 43 10.62 1.85 0.76
N ASP A 44 11.93 1.94 0.63
CA ASP A 44 12.86 1.18 1.46
C ASP A 44 12.72 1.57 2.94
N GLN A 45 12.41 0.60 3.79
CA GLN A 45 12.23 0.72 5.23
C GLN A 45 13.35 0.03 6.03
N THR A 46 14.49 -0.23 5.42
CA THR A 46 15.63 -0.88 6.07
C THR A 46 16.05 -0.14 7.36
N ALA A 47 16.06 1.20 7.31
CA ALA A 47 16.41 2.00 8.48
C ALA A 47 15.41 1.79 9.65
N LEU A 48 14.12 1.69 9.35
CA LEU A 48 13.10 1.38 10.37
C LEU A 48 13.32 0.00 10.98
N LEU A 49 13.61 -1.01 10.16
CA LEU A 49 13.82 -2.37 10.64
C LEU A 49 15.07 -2.50 11.52
N LEU A 50 16.15 -1.81 11.17
CA LEU A 50 17.43 -1.96 11.86
C LEU A 50 17.60 -0.98 13.03
N ASN A 51 17.07 0.24 12.94
CA ASN A 51 17.25 1.31 13.93
C ASN A 51 15.99 1.59 14.77
N GLY A 52 14.86 0.97 14.42
CA GLY A 52 13.61 1.08 15.17
C GLY A 52 12.79 2.34 14.87
N GLN A 53 11.92 2.69 15.81
CA GLN A 53 10.95 3.78 15.69
C GLN A 53 11.57 5.12 15.29
N HIS A 54 10.83 5.93 14.54
CA HIS A 54 11.21 7.21 13.93
C HIS A 54 12.24 7.15 12.79
N HIS A 55 12.59 5.97 12.32
CA HIS A 55 13.46 5.79 11.15
C HIS A 55 12.70 5.39 9.88
N GLY A 56 11.36 5.32 9.96
CA GLY A 56 10.49 5.08 8.81
C GLY A 56 10.59 6.20 7.79
N ARG A 57 10.66 5.83 6.51
CA ARG A 57 10.77 6.78 5.38
C ARG A 57 9.42 7.08 4.73
N ARG A 58 8.37 6.34 5.09
CA ARG A 58 7.01 6.57 4.62
C ARG A 58 6.23 7.42 5.62
N ASP A 59 5.66 8.51 5.17
CA ASP A 59 4.82 9.40 5.97
C ASP A 59 3.36 9.44 5.52
N TYR A 60 3.01 8.71 4.43
CA TYR A 60 1.64 8.66 3.91
C TYR A 60 1.30 7.34 3.23
N VAL A 61 -0.02 7.08 3.14
CA VAL A 61 -0.60 5.97 2.37
C VAL A 61 -1.85 6.46 1.65
N TYR A 62 -2.01 6.06 0.39
CA TYR A 62 -3.25 6.20 -0.37
C TYR A 62 -4.14 4.98 -0.15
N VAL A 63 -5.39 5.23 0.24
CA VAL A 63 -6.38 4.18 0.47
C VAL A 63 -7.39 4.20 -0.66
N TYR A 64 -7.59 3.06 -1.28
CA TYR A 64 -8.50 2.88 -2.40
C TYR A 64 -9.72 2.07 -1.99
N GLN A 65 -10.85 2.42 -2.60
CA GLN A 65 -12.03 1.57 -2.65
C GLN A 65 -12.29 1.25 -4.13
N ASN A 66 -12.05 0.01 -4.51
CA ASN A 66 -11.96 -0.40 -5.91
C ASN A 66 -10.93 0.46 -6.68
N GLU A 67 -11.35 1.19 -7.69
CA GLU A 67 -10.48 2.05 -8.52
C GLU A 67 -10.46 3.52 -8.06
N LEU A 68 -11.22 3.87 -7.00
CA LEU A 68 -11.36 5.24 -6.53
C LEU A 68 -10.47 5.50 -5.32
N LEU A 69 -9.78 6.63 -5.30
CA LEU A 69 -9.06 7.11 -4.13
C LEU A 69 -10.08 7.48 -3.04
N ALA A 70 -10.17 6.67 -1.99
CA ALA A 70 -11.15 6.80 -0.93
C ALA A 70 -10.64 7.66 0.24
N ALA A 71 -9.36 7.54 0.59
CA ALA A 71 -8.75 8.34 1.63
C ALA A 71 -7.25 8.50 1.44
N ILE A 72 -6.67 9.48 2.14
CA ILE A 72 -5.23 9.66 2.29
C ILE A 72 -4.94 9.67 3.77
N VAL A 73 -4.02 8.81 4.19
CA VAL A 73 -3.45 8.83 5.55
C VAL A 73 -2.09 9.50 5.47
N LYS A 74 -1.84 10.47 6.34
CA LYS A 74 -0.54 11.10 6.52
C LYS A 74 -0.26 11.27 8.01
N GLN A 75 0.76 10.56 8.49
CA GLN A 75 1.06 10.48 9.91
C GLN A 75 -0.20 10.05 10.70
N GLU A 76 -0.61 10.82 11.72
CA GLU A 76 -1.82 10.55 12.52
C GLU A 76 -3.12 11.04 11.88
N TRP A 77 -3.05 11.66 10.71
CA TRP A 77 -4.22 12.27 10.05
C TRP A 77 -4.71 11.43 8.89
N LYS A 78 -6.02 11.27 8.79
CA LYS A 78 -6.70 10.65 7.65
C LYS A 78 -7.74 11.59 7.08
N MET A 79 -7.65 11.84 5.77
CA MET A 79 -8.65 12.60 5.03
C MET A 79 -9.43 11.67 4.11
N HIS A 80 -10.76 11.62 4.30
CA HIS A 80 -11.65 10.94 3.36
C HIS A 80 -11.89 11.81 2.13
N MET A 81 -11.81 11.18 0.96
CA MET A 81 -12.15 11.81 -0.30
C MET A 81 -13.67 11.74 -0.53
N PRO A 82 -14.27 12.75 -1.20
CA PRO A 82 -15.65 12.66 -1.63
C PRO A 82 -15.83 11.45 -2.54
N MET A 83 -16.77 10.57 -2.18
CA MET A 83 -17.09 9.38 -2.94
C MET A 83 -18.50 9.47 -3.50
N PRO A 84 -18.78 8.92 -4.72
CA PRO A 84 -20.13 8.88 -5.26
C PRO A 84 -21.09 8.19 -4.28
N GLY A 85 -22.23 8.84 -3.99
CA GLY A 85 -23.24 8.32 -3.07
C GLY A 85 -22.97 8.53 -1.59
N MET A 86 -21.81 9.09 -1.21
CA MET A 86 -21.55 9.48 0.19
C MET A 86 -22.02 10.91 0.48
N PRO A 87 -22.59 11.17 1.66
CA PRO A 87 -22.87 12.54 2.09
C PRO A 87 -21.59 13.38 2.11
N ALA A 88 -21.68 14.63 1.72
CA ALA A 88 -20.53 15.55 1.76
C ALA A 88 -19.91 15.67 3.17
N ALA A 89 -20.72 15.50 4.21
CA ALA A 89 -20.28 15.48 5.60
C ALA A 89 -19.39 14.28 5.96
N ALA A 90 -19.39 13.21 5.17
CA ALA A 90 -18.51 12.06 5.36
C ALA A 90 -17.09 12.31 4.82
N ALA A 91 -16.91 13.34 3.99
CA ALA A 91 -15.58 13.80 3.57
C ALA A 91 -15.00 14.69 4.68
N GLY A 92 -14.25 14.09 5.59
CA GLY A 92 -13.68 14.77 6.75
C GLY A 92 -12.22 14.43 6.99
N VAL A 93 -11.58 15.20 7.87
CA VAL A 93 -10.24 14.90 8.37
C VAL A 93 -10.37 14.37 9.79
N TYR A 94 -9.70 13.27 10.08
CA TYR A 94 -9.74 12.59 11.37
C TYR A 94 -8.32 12.41 11.92
N ASN A 95 -8.18 12.50 13.24
CA ASN A 95 -6.95 12.08 13.90
C ASN A 95 -7.09 10.62 14.33
N ILE A 96 -6.54 9.70 13.55
CA ILE A 96 -6.73 8.25 13.73
C ILE A 96 -6.08 7.67 15.00
N LEU A 97 -5.18 8.41 15.65
CA LEU A 97 -4.62 8.00 16.94
C LEU A 97 -5.54 8.35 18.11
N ARG A 98 -6.25 9.47 18.03
CA ARG A 98 -7.20 9.93 19.08
C ARG A 98 -8.61 9.42 18.86
N ASP A 99 -8.97 9.25 17.61
CA ASP A 99 -10.30 8.82 17.16
C ASP A 99 -10.16 7.69 16.12
N PRO A 100 -9.76 6.48 16.57
CA PRO A 100 -9.56 5.33 15.67
C PRO A 100 -10.84 4.81 15.00
N ARG A 101 -12.02 5.23 15.52
CA ARG A 101 -13.32 4.90 14.92
C ARG A 101 -13.81 5.93 13.92
N GLU A 102 -13.11 7.05 13.81
CA GLU A 102 -13.48 8.13 12.88
C GLU A 102 -14.90 8.68 13.09
N GLU A 103 -15.28 8.83 14.36
CA GLU A 103 -16.61 9.31 14.75
C GLU A 103 -16.68 10.84 14.83
N HIS A 104 -15.54 11.52 14.98
CA HIS A 104 -15.46 12.96 15.22
C HIS A 104 -14.59 13.68 14.17
N PRO A 105 -15.19 14.08 13.04
CA PRO A 105 -14.44 14.80 12.01
C PRO A 105 -14.00 16.18 12.53
N LEU A 106 -12.80 16.57 12.22
CA LEU A 106 -12.27 17.90 12.53
C LEU A 106 -12.84 18.94 11.57
N ILE A 107 -13.98 19.52 11.97
CA ILE A 107 -14.64 20.58 11.21
C ILE A 107 -14.01 21.92 11.59
N GLY A 108 -13.55 22.68 10.59
CA GLY A 108 -13.07 24.06 10.77
C GLY A 108 -11.58 24.22 11.11
N HIS A 109 -10.96 23.28 11.81
CA HIS A 109 -9.51 23.33 12.12
C HIS A 109 -8.64 22.71 11.02
N SER A 110 -9.25 22.13 10.01
CA SER A 110 -8.58 21.35 8.97
C SER A 110 -8.18 22.14 7.72
N LEU A 111 -8.44 23.44 7.68
CA LEU A 111 -8.11 24.27 6.50
C LEU A 111 -6.62 24.25 6.17
N TRP A 112 -5.76 24.26 7.18
CA TRP A 112 -4.31 24.18 6.98
C TRP A 112 -3.84 22.78 6.54
N SER A 113 -4.47 21.70 7.04
CA SER A 113 -4.15 20.32 6.65
C SER A 113 -4.81 19.95 5.33
N GLY A 114 -6.01 20.48 5.06
CA GLY A 114 -6.76 20.20 3.85
C GLY A 114 -6.01 20.55 2.56
N ALA A 115 -5.29 21.66 2.54
CA ALA A 115 -4.47 22.07 1.38
C ALA A 115 -3.38 21.03 1.08
N SER A 116 -2.72 20.49 2.08
CA SER A 116 -1.70 19.45 1.91
C SER A 116 -2.29 18.16 1.32
N PHE A 117 -3.44 17.71 1.81
CA PHE A 117 -4.12 16.51 1.30
C PHE A 117 -4.64 16.71 -0.13
N GLN A 118 -5.17 17.89 -0.43
CA GLN A 118 -5.63 18.21 -1.79
C GLN A 118 -4.46 18.21 -2.79
N ASP A 119 -3.31 18.76 -2.40
CA ASP A 119 -2.12 18.75 -3.25
C ASP A 119 -1.60 17.32 -3.46
N MET A 120 -1.61 16.48 -2.42
CA MET A 120 -1.29 15.06 -2.52
C MET A 120 -2.25 14.33 -3.48
N ALA A 121 -3.56 14.55 -3.35
CA ALA A 121 -4.57 13.95 -4.23
C ALA A 121 -4.37 14.39 -5.69
N LYS A 122 -4.07 15.68 -5.93
CA LYS A 122 -3.80 16.23 -7.26
C LYS A 122 -2.55 15.60 -7.88
N ARG A 123 -1.45 15.53 -7.14
CA ARG A 123 -0.20 14.89 -7.61
C ARG A 123 -0.42 13.42 -7.92
N HIS A 124 -1.13 12.72 -7.05
CA HIS A 124 -1.47 11.33 -7.25
C HIS A 124 -2.35 11.12 -8.50
N GLY A 125 -3.35 11.96 -8.72
CA GLY A 125 -4.16 11.95 -9.93
C GLY A 125 -3.35 12.19 -11.22
N MET A 126 -2.30 13.02 -11.16
CA MET A 126 -1.39 13.18 -12.29
C MET A 126 -0.56 11.92 -12.56
N MET A 127 -0.14 11.23 -11.50
CA MET A 127 0.58 9.95 -11.62
C MET A 127 -0.31 8.86 -12.22
N ILE A 128 -1.57 8.75 -11.79
CA ILE A 128 -2.54 7.80 -12.36
C ILE A 128 -2.80 8.08 -13.86
N LYS A 129 -2.85 9.35 -14.26
CA LYS A 129 -2.99 9.70 -15.69
C LYS A 129 -1.78 9.28 -16.52
N LYS A 130 -0.59 9.38 -15.95
CA LYS A 130 0.66 8.97 -16.60
C LYS A 130 0.84 7.45 -16.63
N TYR A 131 0.42 6.79 -15.55
CA TYR A 131 0.52 5.34 -15.36
C TYR A 131 -0.85 4.81 -14.94
N PRO A 132 -1.77 4.57 -15.90
CA PRO A 132 -3.13 4.13 -15.60
C PRO A 132 -3.13 2.78 -14.87
N HIS A 133 -4.10 2.62 -13.97
CA HIS A 133 -4.35 1.32 -13.36
C HIS A 133 -4.81 0.31 -14.39
N ASN A 134 -4.38 -0.92 -14.27
CA ASN A 134 -5.02 -2.02 -14.97
C ASN A 134 -6.39 -2.26 -14.32
N SER A 135 -7.44 -2.28 -15.16
CA SER A 135 -8.80 -2.51 -14.66
C SER A 135 -8.90 -3.91 -14.06
N LEU A 136 -9.39 -3.99 -12.82
CA LEU A 136 -9.67 -5.27 -12.17
C LEU A 136 -10.59 -6.14 -13.05
N GLY A 137 -10.16 -7.37 -13.33
CA GLY A 137 -10.95 -8.35 -14.09
C GLY A 137 -10.86 -8.26 -15.61
N LYS A 138 -10.02 -7.38 -16.18
CA LYS A 138 -9.75 -7.36 -17.64
C LYS A 138 -8.54 -8.19 -18.05
N ASP A 139 -7.70 -8.54 -17.12
CA ASP A 139 -6.56 -9.40 -17.39
C ASP A 139 -6.99 -10.85 -17.55
N LYS A 140 -6.29 -11.58 -18.42
CA LYS A 140 -6.49 -13.02 -18.49
C LYS A 140 -6.28 -13.62 -17.11
N PRO A 141 -7.18 -14.52 -16.66
CA PRO A 141 -6.97 -15.22 -15.41
C PRO A 141 -5.57 -15.82 -15.38
N TYR A 142 -4.86 -15.64 -14.28
CA TYR A 142 -3.57 -16.30 -14.11
C TYR A 142 -3.77 -17.80 -14.21
N SER A 143 -3.20 -18.42 -15.25
CA SER A 143 -3.34 -19.87 -15.47
C SER A 143 -2.54 -20.67 -14.45
N GLY A 144 -1.57 -20.05 -13.80
CA GLY A 144 -0.81 -20.59 -12.67
C GLY A 144 0.16 -21.74 -13.01
N ILE A 145 0.10 -22.23 -14.24
CA ILE A 145 0.74 -23.49 -14.64
C ILE A 145 1.96 -23.24 -15.56
N GLU A 146 2.08 -22.03 -16.09
CA GLU A 146 3.22 -21.65 -16.93
C GLU A 146 4.43 -21.34 -16.02
N ASN A 147 5.54 -22.06 -16.23
CA ASN A 147 6.80 -21.91 -15.47
C ASN A 147 6.78 -22.42 -14.02
N LEU A 148 6.06 -23.47 -13.74
CA LEU A 148 6.16 -24.15 -12.44
C LEU A 148 7.55 -24.76 -12.24
N ARG A 149 8.02 -24.74 -11.00
CA ARG A 149 9.20 -25.51 -10.62
C ARG A 149 8.90 -27.01 -10.80
N PRO A 150 9.88 -27.84 -11.16
CA PRO A 150 9.65 -29.28 -11.35
C PRO A 150 8.92 -29.96 -10.19
N GLU A 151 9.25 -29.58 -8.93
CA GLU A 151 8.64 -30.14 -7.72
C GLU A 151 7.15 -29.75 -7.59
N SER A 152 6.75 -28.63 -8.20
CA SER A 152 5.37 -28.14 -8.15
C SER A 152 4.51 -28.76 -9.27
N VAL A 153 5.10 -29.26 -10.34
CA VAL A 153 4.38 -29.85 -11.48
C VAL A 153 3.60 -31.07 -11.03
N GLU A 154 4.24 -32.01 -10.34
CA GLU A 154 3.63 -33.24 -9.85
C GLU A 154 2.45 -32.94 -8.91
N THR A 155 2.59 -31.96 -8.02
CA THR A 155 1.53 -31.53 -7.09
C THR A 155 0.32 -30.99 -7.85
N VAL A 156 0.57 -30.15 -8.88
CA VAL A 156 -0.51 -29.56 -9.69
C VAL A 156 -1.18 -30.63 -10.55
N GLU A 157 -0.44 -31.51 -11.17
CA GLU A 157 -0.99 -32.62 -11.96
C GLU A 157 -1.87 -33.53 -11.09
N THR A 158 -1.43 -33.86 -9.89
CA THR A 158 -2.22 -34.63 -8.92
C THR A 158 -3.52 -33.90 -8.57
N PHE A 159 -3.45 -32.59 -8.26
CA PHE A 159 -4.64 -31.79 -7.94
C PHE A 159 -5.61 -31.72 -9.13
N MET A 160 -5.10 -31.50 -10.34
CA MET A 160 -5.92 -31.43 -11.56
C MET A 160 -6.55 -32.77 -11.91
N SER A 161 -5.93 -33.91 -11.54
CA SER A 161 -6.51 -35.23 -11.73
C SER A 161 -7.73 -35.46 -10.83
N TRP A 162 -7.80 -34.82 -9.66
CA TRP A 162 -8.94 -34.87 -8.74
C TRP A 162 -10.11 -33.98 -9.15
N HIS A 163 -9.83 -32.95 -9.97
CA HIS A 163 -10.82 -32.01 -10.47
C HIS A 163 -10.79 -31.94 -12.00
N PRO A 164 -11.14 -33.02 -12.70
CA PRO A 164 -11.17 -32.98 -14.16
C PRO A 164 -12.16 -31.91 -14.61
N LYS A 165 -11.71 -31.06 -15.54
CA LYS A 165 -12.62 -30.10 -16.19
C LYS A 165 -13.70 -30.88 -16.94
N ASN A 166 -14.95 -30.72 -16.52
CA ASN A 166 -16.13 -31.15 -17.28
C ASN A 166 -16.26 -30.35 -18.57
#